data_f4e75c68d9d5ef92adad71193cdf5f69
#
_entry.id   f4e75c68d9d5ef92adad71193cdf5f69
#
_cell.length_a   1.000
_cell.length_b   1.000
_cell.length_c   1.000
_cell.angle_alpha   90.00
_cell.angle_beta   90.00
_cell.angle_gamma   90.00
#
_symmetry.space_group_name_H-M   'P 1'
#
loop_
_entity.id
_entity.type
_entity.pdbx_description
1 polymer ?
#
loop_
_entity_poly.entity_id
_entity_poly.type
_entity_poly.pdbx_seq_one_letter_code
_entity_poly.pdbx_strand_id
1 'polypeptide(L)'
;MGSRCALALAVLSALLCQVWSSGVFELKLQEFVNKKGLLGNRNCCRGGAGPPPCACRTFFRVCLKHYQASVSPEPPCTYGSAVTPVLGVDSFSLPDGGGADSAFSNPIRFPFGFTWPGTFSLIIEALHTDSPDDLATENPERLISRLATQRHLTVGEEWSQDLHSSGRTDLKYSYRFVCDEHYYGEGCSVFCRPRDDAFGHFTCGERGEKVCNPGWKGPYCTEPICLPGCDEQHGFCDKPGECKCRVGWQGRYCDECIRYPGCLHGTCQQPWQCNCQEGWGGLFCNQDLNYCTHHKPCKNGATCTNTGQGSYTCSCRPGYTGATCELGIDECDPSPCKNGGSCTDLENSYSCTCPPGFYGKICELSAMTCADGPCFNGGRCSDSPDGGYSCRCPVGYSGFNCEKKIDYCSSSPCSNGAKCVDLGDAYLCRCQAGFSGRHCDDNVDDCASSPCANGGTCRDGVNDFSCTCPPGYTGRNCSAPVSR
;
A
#
# COMPACT_ATOMS: atom_id res chain seq x y z
N MET A 1 51.61 -2.81 23.94
CA MET A 1 50.49 -2.60 22.98
C MET A 1 50.83 -3.01 21.54
N GLY A 2 52.02 -3.52 21.27
CA GLY A 2 52.48 -3.86 19.92
C GLY A 2 52.20 -5.29 19.42
N SER A 3 51.80 -6.23 20.30
CA SER A 3 51.70 -7.66 19.91
C SER A 3 50.32 -8.09 19.44
N ARG A 4 49.27 -7.31 19.68
CA ARG A 4 47.89 -7.64 19.23
C ARG A 4 47.56 -7.13 17.83
N CYS A 5 48.26 -6.10 17.32
CA CYS A 5 48.09 -5.63 15.95
C CYS A 5 48.77 -6.52 14.90
N ALA A 6 49.86 -7.19 15.24
CA ALA A 6 50.58 -8.08 14.34
C ALA A 6 49.80 -9.39 14.07
N LEU A 7 49.11 -9.92 15.08
CA LEU A 7 48.27 -11.11 14.90
C LEU A 7 47.00 -10.80 14.06
N ALA A 8 46.40 -9.60 14.23
CA ALA A 8 45.22 -9.22 13.45
C ALA A 8 45.55 -9.01 11.97
N LEU A 9 46.72 -8.46 11.65
CA LEU A 9 47.20 -8.30 10.28
C LEU A 9 47.58 -9.64 9.62
N ALA A 10 48.13 -10.60 10.38
CA ALA A 10 48.44 -11.94 9.89
C ALA A 10 47.17 -12.77 9.62
N VAL A 11 46.12 -12.62 10.46
CA VAL A 11 44.84 -13.28 10.23
C VAL A 11 44.07 -12.62 9.07
N LEU A 12 44.15 -11.30 8.88
CA LEU A 12 43.58 -10.63 7.70
C LEU A 12 44.33 -11.00 6.41
N SER A 13 45.64 -11.15 6.45
CA SER A 13 46.41 -11.60 5.25
C SER A 13 46.19 -13.07 4.92
N ALA A 14 45.94 -13.93 5.92
CA ALA A 14 45.57 -15.32 5.68
C ALA A 14 44.15 -15.49 5.14
N LEU A 15 43.23 -14.56 5.44
CA LEU A 15 41.87 -14.52 4.86
C LEU A 15 41.83 -13.93 3.43
N LEU A 16 42.89 -13.22 3.01
CA LEU A 16 42.99 -12.64 1.66
C LEU A 16 43.66 -13.55 0.63
N CYS A 17 44.14 -14.75 1.02
CA CYS A 17 44.76 -15.72 0.14
C CYS A 17 43.93 -16.99 -0.09
N GLN A 18 42.60 -16.88 -0.06
CA GLN A 18 41.78 -17.87 -0.75
C GLN A 18 41.85 -17.53 -2.24
N VAL A 19 42.79 -18.14 -2.94
CA VAL A 19 42.82 -18.19 -4.42
C VAL A 19 41.55 -18.95 -4.81
N TRP A 20 40.52 -18.19 -5.17
CA TRP A 20 39.29 -18.78 -5.66
C TRP A 20 39.59 -19.32 -7.05
N SER A 21 39.58 -20.65 -7.15
CA SER A 21 39.66 -21.33 -8.43
C SER A 21 38.48 -20.86 -9.29
N SER A 22 38.71 -20.54 -10.55
CA SER A 22 37.65 -20.19 -11.50
C SER A 22 37.27 -21.39 -12.38
N GLY A 23 38.06 -22.42 -12.38
CA GLY A 23 37.81 -23.65 -13.10
C GLY A 23 38.90 -24.68 -12.88
N VAL A 24 38.72 -25.87 -13.43
CA VAL A 24 39.58 -27.02 -13.27
C VAL A 24 39.87 -27.66 -14.64
N PHE A 25 41.15 -27.84 -14.91
CA PHE A 25 41.59 -28.72 -16.00
C PHE A 25 41.64 -30.16 -15.48
N GLU A 26 40.94 -31.04 -16.14
CA GLU A 26 40.84 -32.45 -15.77
C GLU A 26 41.48 -33.30 -16.86
N LEU A 27 42.38 -34.21 -16.47
CA LEU A 27 43.04 -35.14 -17.34
C LEU A 27 42.76 -36.58 -16.88
N LYS A 28 42.18 -37.39 -17.75
CA LYS A 28 42.03 -38.84 -17.55
C LYS A 28 43.09 -39.60 -18.31
N LEU A 29 43.81 -40.45 -17.65
CA LEU A 29 44.58 -41.51 -18.27
C LEU A 29 43.69 -42.71 -18.45
N GLN A 30 43.53 -43.25 -19.66
CA GLN A 30 42.60 -44.32 -19.98
C GLN A 30 43.29 -45.68 -20.19
N GLU A 31 44.25 -45.68 -21.08
CA GLU A 31 44.94 -46.92 -21.43
C GLU A 31 46.41 -46.60 -21.77
N PHE A 32 47.30 -47.46 -21.33
CA PHE A 32 48.71 -47.41 -21.68
C PHE A 32 49.15 -48.77 -22.13
N VAL A 33 49.88 -48.80 -23.24
CA VAL A 33 50.44 -50.02 -23.82
C VAL A 33 51.91 -49.82 -24.11
N ASN A 34 52.79 -50.60 -23.54
CA ASN A 34 54.20 -50.71 -23.86
C ASN A 34 54.43 -52.08 -24.52
N LYS A 35 54.41 -52.13 -25.85
CA LYS A 35 54.35 -53.36 -26.65
C LYS A 35 55.52 -54.34 -26.41
N LYS A 36 56.64 -53.85 -25.91
CA LYS A 36 57.89 -54.64 -25.75
C LYS A 36 58.47 -54.62 -24.33
N GLY A 37 57.86 -53.88 -23.39
CA GLY A 37 58.35 -53.72 -22.02
C GLY A 37 59.71 -53.02 -21.95
N LEU A 38 59.98 -52.06 -22.87
CA LEU A 38 61.26 -51.39 -23.02
C LEU A 38 61.18 -49.92 -22.60
N LEU A 39 62.31 -49.43 -22.09
CA LEU A 39 62.58 -48.01 -21.90
C LEU A 39 62.72 -47.25 -23.25
N GLY A 40 62.68 -45.92 -23.20
CA GLY A 40 62.87 -45.03 -24.34
C GLY A 40 64.22 -45.22 -25.05
N ASN A 41 65.28 -45.55 -24.32
CA ASN A 41 66.60 -45.88 -24.80
C ASN A 41 66.73 -47.32 -25.35
N ARG A 42 65.63 -48.10 -25.42
CA ARG A 42 65.52 -49.50 -25.86
C ARG A 42 66.09 -50.55 -24.90
N ASN A 43 66.50 -50.17 -23.71
CA ASN A 43 66.92 -51.09 -22.67
C ASN A 43 65.69 -51.73 -22.00
N CYS A 44 65.92 -52.92 -21.42
CA CYS A 44 64.90 -53.56 -20.55
C CYS A 44 64.69 -52.77 -19.28
N CYS A 45 63.48 -52.59 -18.80
CA CYS A 45 63.17 -51.85 -17.58
C CYS A 45 63.80 -52.49 -16.32
N ARG A 46 63.93 -53.81 -16.27
CA ARG A 46 64.70 -54.51 -15.21
C ARG A 46 66.06 -54.93 -15.79
N GLY A 47 67.12 -54.31 -15.25
CA GLY A 47 68.49 -54.70 -15.57
C GLY A 47 68.81 -56.04 -14.94
N GLY A 48 68.76 -57.11 -15.77
CA GLY A 48 69.24 -58.49 -15.40
C GLY A 48 69.45 -59.28 -16.67
N ALA A 49 70.65 -59.88 -16.82
CA ALA A 49 71.02 -60.76 -17.92
C ALA A 49 70.23 -62.09 -17.76
N GLY A 50 69.03 -62.16 -18.37
CA GLY A 50 68.19 -63.32 -18.45
C GLY A 50 67.11 -63.21 -19.52
N PRO A 51 66.58 -64.25 -20.14
CA PRO A 51 65.64 -64.19 -21.26
C PRO A 51 64.33 -63.52 -20.86
N PRO A 52 63.62 -62.93 -21.84
CA PRO A 52 62.43 -62.09 -21.63
C PRO A 52 61.28 -62.78 -20.88
N PRO A 53 60.39 -62.02 -20.20
CA PRO A 53 59.97 -60.68 -20.71
C PRO A 53 60.47 -59.51 -19.85
N CYS A 54 60.92 -58.47 -20.52
CA CYS A 54 61.08 -57.16 -19.90
C CYS A 54 59.72 -56.62 -19.38
N ALA A 55 59.69 -56.13 -18.13
CA ALA A 55 58.48 -55.64 -17.50
C ALA A 55 58.75 -54.28 -16.88
N CYS A 56 58.00 -53.26 -17.29
CA CYS A 56 58.13 -51.93 -16.79
C CYS A 56 57.00 -51.63 -15.78
N ARG A 57 57.34 -51.39 -14.54
CA ARG A 57 56.39 -50.80 -13.57
C ARG A 57 56.22 -49.33 -13.89
N THR A 58 55.05 -48.96 -14.36
CA THR A 58 54.83 -47.65 -14.98
C THR A 58 54.08 -46.72 -14.06
N PHE A 59 54.63 -45.53 -13.89
CA PHE A 59 53.98 -44.37 -13.30
C PHE A 59 54.09 -43.17 -14.25
N PHE A 60 53.27 -42.16 -14.06
CA PHE A 60 53.24 -40.98 -14.93
C PHE A 60 53.62 -39.73 -14.19
N ARG A 61 54.36 -38.88 -14.88
CA ARG A 61 54.50 -37.47 -14.59
C ARG A 61 53.68 -36.67 -15.59
N VAL A 62 52.83 -35.83 -15.11
CA VAL A 62 52.03 -34.92 -15.92
C VAL A 62 52.49 -33.49 -15.64
N CYS A 63 52.71 -32.72 -16.67
CA CYS A 63 53.13 -31.33 -16.58
C CYS A 63 52.26 -30.49 -17.51
N LEU A 64 51.49 -29.58 -16.93
CA LEU A 64 50.65 -28.65 -17.63
C LEU A 64 51.31 -27.26 -17.66
N LYS A 65 51.41 -26.67 -18.81
CA LYS A 65 52.09 -25.37 -19.04
C LYS A 65 51.23 -24.42 -19.86
N HIS A 66 51.62 -23.13 -19.82
CA HIS A 66 51.14 -22.18 -20.81
C HIS A 66 51.54 -22.64 -22.23
N TYR A 67 50.81 -22.16 -23.21
CA TYR A 67 51.06 -22.51 -24.61
C TYR A 67 52.50 -22.20 -25.02
N GLN A 68 53.18 -23.16 -25.60
CA GLN A 68 54.52 -23.06 -26.18
C GLN A 68 54.49 -23.56 -27.61
N ALA A 69 54.94 -22.77 -28.57
CA ALA A 69 55.01 -23.18 -29.98
C ALA A 69 55.94 -24.40 -30.16
N SER A 70 57.02 -24.48 -29.37
CA SER A 70 57.85 -25.66 -29.18
C SER A 70 57.82 -26.06 -27.71
N VAL A 71 57.24 -27.21 -27.41
CA VAL A 71 57.03 -27.64 -26.03
C VAL A 71 58.33 -28.09 -25.42
N SER A 72 58.87 -27.36 -24.44
CA SER A 72 60.00 -27.76 -23.62
C SER A 72 59.60 -28.70 -22.53
N PRO A 73 60.20 -29.87 -22.39
CA PRO A 73 59.93 -30.81 -21.28
C PRO A 73 60.50 -30.33 -19.95
N GLU A 74 61.36 -29.33 -19.94
CA GLU A 74 61.99 -28.80 -18.73
C GLU A 74 61.01 -28.02 -17.83
N PRO A 75 61.25 -28.01 -16.51
CA PRO A 75 60.47 -27.16 -15.57
C PRO A 75 60.63 -25.67 -15.95
N PRO A 76 59.66 -24.79 -15.54
CA PRO A 76 58.52 -25.05 -14.66
C PRO A 76 57.25 -25.53 -15.37
N CYS A 77 56.43 -26.30 -14.68
CA CYS A 77 55.07 -26.60 -15.10
C CYS A 77 54.16 -25.47 -14.62
N THR A 78 53.95 -24.48 -15.47
CA THR A 78 53.35 -23.17 -15.11
C THR A 78 51.90 -23.24 -14.66
N TYR A 79 51.17 -24.29 -15.07
CA TYR A 79 49.78 -24.50 -14.68
C TYR A 79 49.63 -25.66 -13.65
N GLY A 80 50.68 -26.44 -13.46
CA GLY A 80 50.68 -27.46 -12.47
C GLY A 80 51.38 -28.76 -12.91
N SER A 81 51.73 -29.56 -11.95
CA SER A 81 52.31 -30.90 -12.19
C SER A 81 51.70 -31.94 -11.27
N ALA A 82 51.63 -33.16 -11.71
CA ALA A 82 51.19 -34.30 -10.94
C ALA A 82 52.09 -35.51 -11.24
N VAL A 83 52.29 -36.35 -10.22
CA VAL A 83 52.97 -37.62 -10.35
C VAL A 83 52.04 -38.70 -9.82
N THR A 84 51.80 -39.74 -10.58
CA THR A 84 50.95 -40.85 -10.20
C THR A 84 51.73 -41.89 -9.38
N PRO A 85 51.09 -42.70 -8.58
CA PRO A 85 51.69 -43.94 -8.12
C PRO A 85 51.92 -44.89 -9.31
N VAL A 86 52.53 -46.03 -9.07
CA VAL A 86 52.65 -47.09 -10.07
C VAL A 86 51.23 -47.57 -10.44
N LEU A 87 50.84 -47.41 -11.70
CA LEU A 87 49.51 -47.69 -12.18
C LEU A 87 49.37 -49.10 -12.80
N GLY A 88 50.47 -49.65 -13.27
CA GLY A 88 50.45 -50.97 -13.86
C GLY A 88 51.82 -51.40 -14.40
N VAL A 89 51.86 -52.56 -15.05
CA VAL A 89 53.02 -53.17 -15.65
C VAL A 89 52.78 -53.28 -17.17
N ASP A 90 53.64 -52.70 -17.96
CA ASP A 90 53.65 -52.68 -19.43
C ASP A 90 52.36 -52.17 -20.08
N SER A 91 51.30 -52.91 -19.97
CA SER A 91 50.01 -52.57 -20.59
C SER A 91 48.89 -52.72 -19.59
N PHE A 92 48.13 -51.64 -19.45
CA PHE A 92 47.00 -51.60 -18.51
C PHE A 92 45.97 -50.54 -18.94
N SER A 93 44.73 -50.76 -18.52
CA SER A 93 43.64 -49.82 -18.65
C SER A 93 43.24 -49.31 -17.26
N LEU A 94 42.90 -48.04 -17.17
CA LEU A 94 42.47 -47.38 -15.96
C LEU A 94 40.96 -47.16 -15.98
N PRO A 95 40.21 -47.68 -15.05
CA PRO A 95 38.76 -47.45 -14.96
C PRO A 95 38.47 -45.98 -14.63
N ASP A 96 37.28 -45.52 -15.04
CA ASP A 96 36.75 -44.24 -14.60
C ASP A 96 36.48 -44.30 -13.09
N GLY A 97 36.98 -43.29 -12.38
CA GLY A 97 36.86 -43.19 -10.94
C GLY A 97 37.83 -44.13 -10.23
N GLY A 98 38.92 -43.59 -9.67
CA GLY A 98 39.89 -44.39 -8.92
C GLY A 98 39.20 -45.39 -7.98
N GLY A 99 39.72 -46.65 -7.93
CA GLY A 99 39.19 -47.62 -7.00
C GLY A 99 39.25 -47.10 -5.56
N ALA A 100 38.35 -47.58 -4.71
CA ALA A 100 38.15 -47.07 -3.34
C ALA A 100 39.39 -47.13 -2.43
N ASP A 101 40.48 -47.77 -2.88
CA ASP A 101 41.74 -47.96 -2.13
C ASP A 101 42.98 -47.30 -2.78
N SER A 102 42.82 -46.48 -3.86
CA SER A 102 43.96 -45.89 -4.53
C SER A 102 44.24 -44.47 -4.09
N ALA A 103 45.45 -44.17 -3.64
CA ALA A 103 45.95 -42.80 -3.41
C ALA A 103 46.02 -41.93 -4.70
N PHE A 104 45.35 -42.36 -5.77
CA PHE A 104 45.34 -41.74 -7.09
C PHE A 104 43.92 -41.45 -7.56
N SER A 105 43.67 -40.20 -7.90
CA SER A 105 42.40 -39.76 -8.49
C SER A 105 42.52 -39.69 -10.01
N ASN A 106 41.67 -40.40 -10.72
CA ASN A 106 41.51 -40.30 -12.19
C ASN A 106 40.11 -39.82 -12.51
N PRO A 107 39.90 -38.55 -12.87
CA PRO A 107 40.86 -37.63 -13.47
C PRO A 107 41.82 -36.95 -12.49
N ILE A 108 43.01 -36.65 -12.99
CA ILE A 108 43.97 -35.73 -12.38
C ILE A 108 43.42 -34.31 -12.55
N ARG A 109 43.42 -33.51 -11.46
CA ARG A 109 42.82 -32.21 -11.42
C ARG A 109 43.87 -31.12 -11.23
N PHE A 110 43.81 -30.08 -12.08
CA PHE A 110 44.63 -28.88 -11.95
C PHE A 110 43.70 -27.68 -11.76
N PRO A 111 43.61 -27.13 -10.55
CA PRO A 111 42.75 -25.94 -10.29
C PRO A 111 43.37 -24.67 -10.86
N PHE A 112 42.56 -23.82 -11.44
CA PHE A 112 42.94 -22.54 -12.01
C PHE A 112 42.29 -21.38 -11.24
N GLY A 113 43.10 -20.49 -10.69
CA GLY A 113 42.66 -19.25 -10.03
C GLY A 113 42.63 -18.03 -10.95
N PHE A 114 42.63 -18.24 -12.25
CA PHE A 114 42.65 -17.17 -13.26
C PHE A 114 41.93 -17.61 -14.53
N THR A 115 41.68 -16.67 -15.41
CA THR A 115 40.95 -16.92 -16.67
C THR A 115 41.63 -18.00 -17.51
N TRP A 116 40.87 -19.03 -17.89
CA TRP A 116 41.34 -20.07 -18.80
C TRP A 116 41.73 -19.48 -20.16
N PRO A 117 42.98 -19.66 -20.62
CA PRO A 117 43.43 -19.03 -21.86
C PRO A 117 42.99 -19.75 -23.15
N GLY A 118 42.32 -20.90 -23.03
CA GLY A 118 41.89 -21.69 -24.18
C GLY A 118 42.98 -22.50 -24.82
N THR A 119 44.26 -22.22 -24.57
CA THR A 119 45.42 -22.91 -25.13
C THR A 119 46.39 -23.34 -24.04
N PHE A 120 46.97 -24.50 -24.23
CA PHE A 120 47.92 -25.07 -23.26
C PHE A 120 48.97 -25.98 -23.91
N SER A 121 50.04 -26.27 -23.21
CA SER A 121 51.00 -27.28 -23.49
C SER A 121 50.93 -28.41 -22.44
N LEU A 122 50.85 -29.63 -22.89
CA LEU A 122 50.73 -30.81 -22.06
C LEU A 122 51.91 -31.74 -22.32
N ILE A 123 52.55 -32.16 -21.22
CA ILE A 123 53.58 -33.17 -21.24
C ILE A 123 53.10 -34.31 -20.36
N ILE A 124 53.11 -35.54 -20.90
CA ILE A 124 52.84 -36.77 -20.16
C ILE A 124 54.04 -37.67 -20.37
N GLU A 125 54.73 -38.01 -19.31
CA GLU A 125 55.86 -38.90 -19.31
C GLU A 125 55.45 -40.19 -18.59
N ALA A 126 55.62 -41.31 -19.28
CA ALA A 126 55.58 -42.64 -18.68
C ALA A 126 56.98 -43.01 -18.22
N LEU A 127 57.13 -43.33 -16.96
CA LEU A 127 58.40 -43.59 -16.27
C LEU A 127 58.36 -44.94 -15.61
N HIS A 128 59.54 -45.60 -15.56
CA HIS A 128 59.71 -46.85 -14.85
C HIS A 128 60.26 -46.66 -13.42
N THR A 129 59.82 -47.50 -12.49
CA THR A 129 60.41 -47.59 -11.15
C THR A 129 60.56 -49.06 -10.72
N ASP A 130 61.68 -49.32 -10.02
CA ASP A 130 61.89 -50.61 -9.38
C ASP A 130 61.19 -50.73 -8.01
N SER A 131 61.00 -49.60 -7.35
CA SER A 131 60.31 -49.49 -6.06
C SER A 131 59.08 -48.58 -6.13
N PRO A 132 57.93 -49.01 -5.59
CA PRO A 132 56.72 -48.16 -5.53
C PRO A 132 56.91 -46.87 -4.73
N ASP A 133 57.92 -46.82 -3.86
CA ASP A 133 58.21 -45.66 -3.00
C ASP A 133 59.19 -44.68 -3.66
N ASP A 134 59.85 -45.07 -4.77
CA ASP A 134 60.78 -44.24 -5.51
C ASP A 134 60.19 -43.76 -6.83
N LEU A 135 59.45 -42.66 -6.73
CA LEU A 135 58.80 -41.98 -7.88
C LEU A 135 59.61 -40.77 -8.39
N ALA A 136 60.95 -40.88 -8.36
CA ALA A 136 61.82 -39.82 -8.87
C ALA A 136 61.64 -39.64 -10.38
N THR A 137 61.38 -38.39 -10.83
CA THR A 137 61.07 -38.04 -12.21
C THR A 137 62.22 -37.38 -12.97
N GLU A 138 63.35 -37.17 -12.29
CA GLU A 138 64.48 -36.41 -12.84
C GLU A 138 65.48 -37.27 -13.62
N ASN A 139 65.42 -38.59 -13.46
CA ASN A 139 66.29 -39.53 -14.11
C ASN A 139 65.82 -39.89 -15.51
N PRO A 140 66.50 -39.41 -16.61
CA PRO A 140 66.10 -39.67 -17.97
C PRO A 140 66.20 -41.17 -18.37
N GLU A 141 66.99 -41.96 -17.64
CA GLU A 141 67.10 -43.39 -17.87
C GLU A 141 65.86 -44.20 -17.55
N ARG A 142 64.97 -43.64 -16.74
CA ARG A 142 63.66 -44.21 -16.39
C ARG A 142 62.56 -43.96 -17.40
N LEU A 143 62.80 -43.11 -18.39
CA LEU A 143 61.78 -42.68 -19.36
C LEU A 143 61.40 -43.86 -20.27
N ILE A 144 60.13 -44.20 -20.32
CA ILE A 144 59.53 -45.15 -21.24
C ILE A 144 59.07 -44.42 -22.50
N SER A 145 58.22 -43.41 -22.33
CA SER A 145 57.75 -42.59 -23.42
C SER A 145 57.42 -41.19 -22.95
N ARG A 146 57.45 -40.23 -23.85
CA ARG A 146 57.10 -38.84 -23.60
C ARG A 146 56.16 -38.36 -24.70
N LEU A 147 55.00 -37.85 -24.28
CA LEU A 147 54.13 -37.03 -25.05
C LEU A 147 54.43 -35.59 -24.69
N ALA A 148 54.69 -34.73 -25.68
CA ALA A 148 54.75 -33.29 -25.52
C ALA A 148 53.91 -32.69 -26.64
N THR A 149 52.81 -32.00 -26.29
CA THR A 149 51.83 -31.49 -27.25
C THR A 149 51.28 -30.15 -26.83
N GLN A 150 50.87 -29.39 -27.78
CA GLN A 150 50.07 -28.21 -27.55
C GLN A 150 48.65 -28.37 -28.12
N ARG A 151 47.66 -27.79 -27.46
CA ARG A 151 46.27 -27.95 -27.83
C ARG A 151 45.49 -26.63 -27.57
N HIS A 152 44.40 -26.52 -28.26
CA HIS A 152 43.33 -25.58 -27.96
C HIS A 152 42.19 -26.39 -27.33
N LEU A 153 41.59 -25.86 -26.26
CA LEU A 153 40.50 -26.49 -25.56
C LEU A 153 39.48 -25.43 -25.12
N THR A 154 38.26 -25.59 -25.57
CA THR A 154 37.12 -24.78 -25.12
C THR A 154 36.63 -25.31 -23.78
N VAL A 155 36.06 -24.41 -22.98
CA VAL A 155 35.41 -24.78 -21.72
C VAL A 155 34.16 -25.62 -22.00
N GLY A 156 33.97 -26.71 -21.28
CA GLY A 156 32.79 -27.57 -21.43
C GLY A 156 32.89 -28.88 -20.66
N GLU A 157 31.79 -29.52 -20.51
CA GLU A 157 31.68 -30.83 -19.83
C GLU A 157 32.13 -31.99 -20.67
N GLU A 158 32.24 -31.82 -21.98
CA GLU A 158 32.65 -32.87 -22.92
C GLU A 158 34.16 -33.20 -22.85
N TRP A 159 34.47 -34.46 -22.92
CA TRP A 159 35.86 -34.93 -22.91
C TRP A 159 36.44 -34.93 -24.30
N SER A 160 37.54 -34.20 -24.51
CA SER A 160 38.39 -34.34 -25.67
C SER A 160 39.28 -35.58 -25.53
N GLN A 161 39.25 -36.48 -26.50
CA GLN A 161 40.01 -37.74 -26.46
C GLN A 161 41.15 -37.66 -27.48
N ASP A 162 42.33 -38.14 -27.05
CA ASP A 162 43.51 -38.23 -27.88
C ASP A 162 44.20 -39.60 -27.69
N LEU A 163 44.83 -40.08 -28.72
CA LEU A 163 45.71 -41.25 -28.74
C LEU A 163 47.10 -40.85 -29.19
N HIS A 164 48.07 -41.02 -28.33
CA HIS A 164 49.47 -40.84 -28.69
C HIS A 164 50.12 -42.19 -28.94
N SER A 165 50.56 -42.43 -30.19
CA SER A 165 51.27 -43.65 -30.57
C SER A 165 52.68 -43.27 -31.01
N SER A 166 53.68 -43.85 -30.35
CA SER A 166 55.11 -43.71 -30.69
C SER A 166 55.65 -44.91 -31.47
N GLY A 167 54.77 -45.79 -31.95
CA GLY A 167 55.11 -47.04 -32.59
C GLY A 167 55.49 -48.17 -31.61
N ARG A 168 55.98 -47.84 -30.42
CA ARG A 168 56.33 -48.77 -29.33
C ARG A 168 55.38 -48.69 -28.15
N THR A 169 54.89 -47.51 -27.90
CA THR A 169 53.95 -47.26 -26.80
C THR A 169 52.73 -46.52 -27.36
N ASP A 170 51.58 -46.87 -26.83
CA ASP A 170 50.32 -46.18 -27.11
C ASP A 170 49.75 -45.67 -25.76
N LEU A 171 49.40 -44.40 -25.74
CA LEU A 171 48.76 -43.74 -24.61
C LEU A 171 47.44 -43.14 -25.07
N LYS A 172 46.33 -43.63 -24.48
CA LYS A 172 45.01 -43.07 -24.66
C LYS A 172 44.67 -42.25 -23.44
N TYR A 173 44.28 -41.00 -23.67
CA TYR A 173 43.98 -40.06 -22.64
C TYR A 173 42.86 -39.13 -23.09
N SER A 174 42.18 -38.53 -22.14
CA SER A 174 41.18 -37.50 -22.41
C SER A 174 41.31 -36.35 -21.41
N TYR A 175 40.89 -35.21 -21.83
CA TYR A 175 40.98 -34.00 -21.04
C TYR A 175 39.81 -33.08 -21.31
N ARG A 176 39.48 -32.25 -20.30
CA ARG A 176 38.50 -31.21 -20.41
C ARG A 176 38.83 -30.03 -19.46
N PHE A 177 38.21 -28.90 -19.68
CA PHE A 177 38.26 -27.79 -18.76
C PHE A 177 36.82 -27.40 -18.37
N VAL A 178 36.53 -27.44 -17.08
CA VAL A 178 35.20 -27.12 -16.53
C VAL A 178 35.30 -25.93 -15.59
N CYS A 179 34.33 -25.02 -15.65
CA CYS A 179 34.25 -23.95 -14.69
C CYS A 179 33.85 -24.49 -13.30
N ASP A 180 34.38 -23.84 -12.28
CA ASP A 180 33.88 -24.06 -10.93
C ASP A 180 32.45 -23.56 -10.80
N GLU A 181 31.78 -23.99 -9.77
CA GLU A 181 30.40 -23.57 -9.50
C GLU A 181 30.32 -22.04 -9.47
N HIS A 182 29.33 -21.49 -10.16
CA HIS A 182 29.08 -20.06 -10.30
C HIS A 182 30.07 -19.27 -11.18
N TYR A 183 30.98 -19.96 -11.88
CA TYR A 183 31.82 -19.36 -12.89
C TYR A 183 31.35 -19.73 -14.29
N TYR A 184 31.39 -18.77 -15.21
CA TYR A 184 30.79 -18.87 -16.53
C TYR A 184 31.70 -18.25 -17.61
N GLY A 185 31.31 -18.46 -18.87
CA GLY A 185 31.97 -17.91 -20.03
C GLY A 185 33.14 -18.72 -20.53
N GLU A 186 33.70 -18.32 -21.66
CA GLU A 186 34.76 -19.08 -22.39
C GLU A 186 36.07 -19.26 -21.61
N GLY A 187 36.28 -18.42 -20.61
CA GLY A 187 37.47 -18.50 -19.73
C GLY A 187 37.12 -18.72 -18.27
N CYS A 188 35.92 -19.05 -17.93
CA CYS A 188 35.43 -19.17 -16.53
C CYS A 188 35.75 -17.91 -15.71
N SER A 189 35.69 -16.75 -16.35
CA SER A 189 36.05 -15.46 -15.73
C SER A 189 34.87 -14.64 -15.23
N VAL A 190 33.66 -15.05 -15.59
CA VAL A 190 32.44 -14.35 -15.20
C VAL A 190 31.85 -15.04 -13.95
N PHE A 191 31.90 -14.35 -12.82
CA PHE A 191 31.30 -14.87 -11.59
C PHE A 191 29.86 -14.40 -11.48
N CYS A 192 28.96 -15.35 -11.36
CA CYS A 192 27.56 -15.12 -11.08
C CYS A 192 27.03 -16.18 -10.11
N ARG A 193 26.64 -15.75 -8.94
CA ARG A 193 25.96 -16.61 -7.96
C ARG A 193 24.51 -16.17 -7.85
N PRO A 194 23.53 -17.01 -8.15
CA PRO A 194 22.11 -16.68 -7.99
C PRO A 194 21.83 -16.22 -6.57
N ARG A 195 20.97 -15.22 -6.45
CA ARG A 195 20.54 -14.75 -5.14
C ARG A 195 19.12 -14.16 -5.20
N ASP A 196 18.48 -14.23 -4.06
CA ASP A 196 17.14 -13.67 -3.86
C ASP A 196 17.06 -13.09 -2.45
N ASP A 197 17.80 -12.00 -2.25
CA ASP A 197 17.95 -11.31 -0.96
C ASP A 197 18.04 -9.80 -1.14
N ALA A 198 18.30 -9.06 -0.06
CA ALA A 198 18.40 -7.60 -0.07
C ALA A 198 19.49 -7.05 -1.02
N PHE A 199 20.41 -7.89 -1.50
CA PHE A 199 21.51 -7.48 -2.39
C PHE A 199 21.27 -7.85 -3.86
N GLY A 200 20.15 -8.49 -4.17
CA GLY A 200 19.75 -8.79 -5.54
C GLY A 200 18.76 -9.94 -5.66
N HIS A 201 17.95 -9.86 -6.70
CA HIS A 201 16.90 -10.85 -7.03
C HIS A 201 17.12 -11.33 -8.46
N PHE A 202 18.07 -12.26 -8.66
CA PHE A 202 18.45 -12.71 -9.99
C PHE A 202 18.90 -14.18 -10.02
N THR A 203 18.75 -14.77 -11.19
CA THR A 203 19.38 -16.01 -11.58
C THR A 203 20.57 -15.70 -12.49
N CYS A 204 21.36 -16.72 -12.82
CA CYS A 204 22.48 -16.61 -13.75
C CYS A 204 22.10 -17.27 -15.09
N GLY A 205 22.28 -16.56 -16.16
CA GLY A 205 22.14 -17.08 -17.52
C GLY A 205 23.32 -18.00 -17.90
N GLU A 206 23.27 -18.54 -19.10
CA GLU A 206 24.27 -19.51 -19.62
C GLU A 206 25.69 -18.95 -19.70
N ARG A 207 25.82 -17.64 -19.85
CA ARG A 207 27.11 -16.95 -19.90
C ARG A 207 27.48 -16.24 -18.60
N GLY A 208 26.70 -16.46 -17.54
CA GLY A 208 26.89 -15.80 -16.25
C GLY A 208 26.34 -14.37 -16.18
N GLU A 209 25.52 -13.96 -17.15
CA GLU A 209 24.78 -12.71 -17.08
C GLU A 209 23.70 -12.80 -16.01
N LYS A 210 23.50 -11.70 -15.28
CA LYS A 210 22.43 -11.63 -14.29
C LYS A 210 21.09 -11.48 -15.00
N VAL A 211 20.21 -12.42 -14.78
CA VAL A 211 18.82 -12.40 -15.27
C VAL A 211 17.92 -12.10 -14.06
N CYS A 212 17.33 -10.93 -14.05
CA CYS A 212 16.48 -10.53 -12.92
C CYS A 212 15.27 -11.45 -12.79
N ASN A 213 14.94 -11.78 -11.56
CA ASN A 213 13.72 -12.48 -11.23
C ASN A 213 12.51 -11.63 -11.67
N PRO A 214 11.36 -12.24 -12.00
CA PRO A 214 10.17 -11.51 -12.40
C PRO A 214 9.81 -10.41 -11.41
N GLY A 215 9.60 -9.21 -11.92
CA GLY A 215 9.27 -8.04 -11.11
C GLY A 215 10.46 -7.24 -10.60
N TRP A 216 11.69 -7.60 -10.96
CA TRP A 216 12.90 -6.87 -10.58
C TRP A 216 13.63 -6.33 -11.81
N LYS A 217 14.37 -5.24 -11.64
CA LYS A 217 15.15 -4.57 -12.69
C LYS A 217 16.43 -3.95 -12.13
N GLY A 218 17.21 -3.36 -13.04
CA GLY A 218 18.48 -2.73 -12.71
C GLY A 218 19.66 -3.69 -12.85
N PRO A 219 20.91 -3.18 -12.81
CA PRO A 219 22.13 -3.97 -13.05
C PRO A 219 22.41 -5.03 -12.00
N TYR A 220 21.84 -4.86 -10.81
CA TYR A 220 21.93 -5.81 -9.70
C TYR A 220 20.58 -6.42 -9.33
N CYS A 221 19.51 -6.11 -10.10
CA CYS A 221 18.15 -6.59 -9.85
C CYS A 221 17.67 -6.28 -8.42
N THR A 222 17.99 -5.09 -7.94
CA THR A 222 17.59 -4.59 -6.61
C THR A 222 16.44 -3.62 -6.66
N GLU A 223 16.06 -3.18 -7.86
CA GLU A 223 14.98 -2.24 -8.07
C GLU A 223 13.70 -3.00 -8.38
N PRO A 224 12.65 -2.87 -7.55
CA PRO A 224 11.37 -3.50 -7.86
C PRO A 224 10.69 -2.80 -9.05
N ILE A 225 10.01 -3.56 -9.87
CA ILE A 225 9.10 -3.05 -10.89
C ILE A 225 7.76 -2.82 -10.21
N CYS A 226 7.36 -1.58 -10.10
CA CYS A 226 6.10 -1.21 -9.48
C CYS A 226 4.88 -1.69 -10.30
N LEU A 227 3.71 -1.59 -9.72
CA LEU A 227 2.45 -1.90 -10.39
C LEU A 227 2.36 -1.14 -11.72
N PRO A 228 2.03 -1.79 -12.84
CA PRO A 228 1.83 -1.10 -14.11
C PRO A 228 0.80 0.03 -13.97
N GLY A 229 1.21 1.24 -14.35
CA GLY A 229 0.41 2.46 -14.19
C GLY A 229 0.65 3.22 -12.89
N CYS A 230 1.47 2.71 -11.97
CA CYS A 230 1.93 3.47 -10.80
C CYS A 230 2.66 4.73 -11.25
N ASP A 231 2.23 5.88 -10.73
CA ASP A 231 2.80 7.18 -11.11
C ASP A 231 4.27 7.28 -10.71
N GLU A 232 5.12 7.65 -11.67
CA GLU A 232 6.57 7.67 -11.46
C GLU A 232 7.06 8.76 -10.51
N GLN A 233 6.28 9.85 -10.37
CA GLN A 233 6.66 10.99 -9.53
C GLN A 233 6.10 10.87 -8.11
N HIS A 234 4.91 10.33 -7.98
CA HIS A 234 4.15 10.32 -6.74
C HIS A 234 4.00 8.94 -6.12
N GLY A 235 4.32 7.87 -6.88
CA GLY A 235 4.35 6.50 -6.42
C GLY A 235 5.77 5.96 -6.25
N PHE A 236 5.90 4.90 -5.50
CA PHE A 236 7.09 4.08 -5.37
C PHE A 236 6.69 2.68 -4.94
N CYS A 237 7.62 1.76 -4.97
CA CYS A 237 7.40 0.41 -4.46
C CYS A 237 8.66 -0.12 -3.78
N ASP A 238 8.48 -0.95 -2.76
CA ASP A 238 9.55 -1.69 -2.09
C ASP A 238 9.57 -3.15 -2.54
N LYS A 239 8.44 -3.60 -3.11
CA LYS A 239 8.28 -4.95 -3.64
C LYS A 239 7.65 -4.90 -5.03
N PRO A 240 7.93 -5.91 -5.87
CA PRO A 240 7.31 -6.02 -7.18
C PRO A 240 5.78 -5.96 -7.13
N GLY A 241 5.19 -5.22 -8.06
CA GLY A 241 3.74 -5.11 -8.20
C GLY A 241 3.04 -4.24 -7.16
N GLU A 242 3.76 -3.62 -6.24
CA GLU A 242 3.21 -2.61 -5.32
C GLU A 242 3.15 -1.22 -5.98
N CYS A 243 2.27 -0.38 -5.46
CA CYS A 243 2.28 1.06 -5.70
C CYS A 243 1.98 1.75 -4.38
N LYS A 244 2.98 2.36 -3.77
CA LYS A 244 2.89 3.12 -2.53
C LYS A 244 2.95 4.59 -2.84
N CYS A 245 1.99 5.34 -2.33
CA CYS A 245 1.92 6.76 -2.61
C CYS A 245 2.81 7.57 -1.66
N ARG A 246 3.47 8.58 -2.21
CA ARG A 246 4.14 9.62 -1.43
C ARG A 246 3.10 10.43 -0.67
N VAL A 247 3.54 11.08 0.39
CA VAL A 247 2.67 11.90 1.25
C VAL A 247 1.93 12.95 0.40
N GLY A 248 0.62 13.00 0.57
CA GLY A 248 -0.25 13.90 -0.19
C GLY A 248 -0.87 13.31 -1.46
N TRP A 249 -0.55 12.08 -1.80
CA TRP A 249 -1.10 11.38 -2.95
C TRP A 249 -1.84 10.13 -2.52
N GLN A 250 -2.80 9.69 -3.32
CA GLN A 250 -3.67 8.55 -3.07
C GLN A 250 -4.11 7.87 -4.36
N GLY A 251 -4.98 6.90 -4.23
CA GLY A 251 -5.43 6.09 -5.35
C GLY A 251 -4.55 4.86 -5.58
N ARG A 252 -5.03 3.97 -6.43
CA ARG A 252 -4.33 2.73 -6.74
C ARG A 252 -2.99 2.95 -7.44
N TYR A 253 -2.91 4.05 -8.18
CA TYR A 253 -1.75 4.39 -9.01
C TYR A 253 -1.00 5.62 -8.51
N CYS A 254 -1.43 6.19 -7.37
CA CYS A 254 -0.84 7.38 -6.77
C CYS A 254 -0.89 8.63 -7.66
N ASP A 255 -1.84 8.68 -8.56
CA ASP A 255 -2.09 9.76 -9.52
C ASP A 255 -3.16 10.76 -9.03
N GLU A 256 -3.78 10.47 -7.90
CA GLU A 256 -4.78 11.34 -7.27
C GLU A 256 -4.16 12.10 -6.11
N CYS A 257 -4.29 13.44 -6.13
CA CYS A 257 -3.88 14.25 -4.99
C CYS A 257 -4.89 14.14 -3.83
N ILE A 258 -4.41 14.21 -2.61
CA ILE A 258 -5.26 14.32 -1.41
C ILE A 258 -5.69 15.78 -1.28
N ARG A 259 -6.99 16.00 -1.30
CA ARG A 259 -7.59 17.32 -1.09
C ARG A 259 -7.35 17.82 0.34
N TYR A 260 -7.38 19.12 0.54
CA TYR A 260 -7.34 19.71 1.87
C TYR A 260 -8.48 19.14 2.75
N PRO A 261 -8.22 18.77 4.02
CA PRO A 261 -9.27 18.30 4.92
C PRO A 261 -10.41 19.31 5.04
N GLY A 262 -11.64 18.84 4.80
CA GLY A 262 -12.82 19.71 4.76
C GLY A 262 -13.18 20.28 3.38
N CYS A 263 -12.39 20.03 2.35
CA CYS A 263 -12.71 20.39 0.97
C CYS A 263 -13.92 19.58 0.47
N LEU A 264 -15.07 20.23 0.24
CA LEU A 264 -16.31 19.57 -0.14
C LEU A 264 -16.50 19.50 -1.66
N HIS A 265 -16.69 20.65 -2.29
CA HIS A 265 -16.94 20.77 -3.73
C HIS A 265 -15.72 21.32 -4.45
N GLY A 266 -14.57 20.72 -4.18
CA GLY A 266 -13.31 21.12 -4.79
C GLY A 266 -12.52 19.92 -5.28
N THR A 267 -11.54 20.21 -6.12
CA THR A 267 -10.55 19.28 -6.66
C THR A 267 -9.16 19.72 -6.25
N CYS A 268 -8.17 18.92 -6.51
CA CYS A 268 -6.77 19.30 -6.35
C CYS A 268 -5.98 18.94 -7.61
N GLN A 269 -4.86 19.59 -7.81
CA GLN A 269 -3.81 19.22 -8.78
C GLN A 269 -2.51 18.93 -8.05
N GLN A 270 -2.37 19.48 -6.84
CA GLN A 270 -1.27 19.20 -5.92
C GLN A 270 -1.83 18.85 -4.55
N PRO A 271 -1.08 18.14 -3.73
CA PRO A 271 -1.50 17.81 -2.37
C PRO A 271 -1.97 19.01 -1.57
N TRP A 272 -3.03 18.81 -0.81
CA TRP A 272 -3.59 19.79 0.12
C TRP A 272 -4.18 21.05 -0.54
N GLN A 273 -4.51 20.97 -1.80
CA GLN A 273 -5.28 22.02 -2.48
C GLN A 273 -6.79 21.75 -2.34
N CYS A 274 -7.54 22.82 -2.41
CA CYS A 274 -8.98 22.80 -2.59
C CYS A 274 -9.33 23.82 -3.67
N ASN A 275 -9.34 23.38 -4.93
CA ASN A 275 -9.72 24.19 -6.09
C ASN A 275 -11.22 24.01 -6.32
N CYS A 276 -11.98 25.06 -6.05
CA CYS A 276 -13.43 24.96 -6.09
C CYS A 276 -13.94 24.65 -7.50
N GLN A 277 -14.94 23.79 -7.56
CA GLN A 277 -15.73 23.58 -8.76
C GLN A 277 -16.53 24.85 -9.07
N GLU A 278 -16.93 24.99 -10.33
CA GLU A 278 -17.73 26.12 -10.76
C GLU A 278 -19.01 26.24 -9.94
N GLY A 279 -19.30 27.45 -9.46
CA GLY A 279 -20.44 27.71 -8.59
C GLY A 279 -20.19 27.51 -7.10
N TRP A 280 -19.00 27.07 -6.72
CA TRP A 280 -18.61 26.89 -5.31
C TRP A 280 -17.50 27.85 -4.91
N GLY A 281 -17.47 28.25 -3.65
CA GLY A 281 -16.50 29.19 -3.10
C GLY A 281 -16.15 28.90 -1.65
N GLY A 282 -15.33 29.79 -1.07
CA GLY A 282 -14.79 29.64 0.28
C GLY A 282 -13.53 28.77 0.33
N LEU A 283 -12.86 28.76 1.46
CA LEU A 283 -11.60 28.06 1.66
C LEU A 283 -11.73 26.53 1.46
N PHE A 284 -12.91 26.01 1.78
CA PHE A 284 -13.21 24.57 1.69
C PHE A 284 -14.18 24.25 0.55
N CYS A 285 -14.45 25.22 -0.34
CA CYS A 285 -15.42 25.07 -1.41
C CYS A 285 -16.80 24.58 -0.90
N ASN A 286 -17.18 25.02 0.27
CA ASN A 286 -18.42 24.69 0.96
C ASN A 286 -19.49 25.76 0.84
N GLN A 287 -19.19 26.87 0.18
CA GLN A 287 -20.11 27.98 -0.05
C GLN A 287 -20.67 27.87 -1.47
N ASP A 288 -21.96 27.64 -1.56
CA ASP A 288 -22.67 27.63 -2.85
C ASP A 288 -22.84 29.06 -3.36
N LEU A 289 -22.09 29.43 -4.37
CA LEU A 289 -22.15 30.76 -4.97
C LEU A 289 -23.41 30.96 -5.86
N ASN A 290 -24.04 29.88 -6.25
CA ASN A 290 -25.27 29.84 -7.03
C ASN A 290 -26.46 29.37 -6.20
N TYR A 291 -26.47 29.71 -4.91
CA TYR A 291 -27.48 29.24 -3.95
C TYR A 291 -28.90 29.47 -4.45
N CYS A 292 -29.17 30.64 -5.07
CA CYS A 292 -30.48 30.96 -5.64
C CYS A 292 -30.95 29.94 -6.68
N THR A 293 -30.03 29.45 -7.53
CA THR A 293 -30.37 28.51 -8.61
C THR A 293 -30.61 27.12 -8.08
N HIS A 294 -29.75 26.69 -7.17
CA HIS A 294 -29.77 25.31 -6.65
C HIS A 294 -30.86 25.08 -5.61
N HIS A 295 -31.07 26.06 -4.74
CA HIS A 295 -31.96 25.89 -3.59
C HIS A 295 -33.29 26.59 -3.70
N LYS A 296 -33.40 27.60 -4.58
CA LYS A 296 -34.63 28.43 -4.78
C LYS A 296 -35.26 28.88 -3.44
N PRO A 297 -34.46 29.56 -2.58
CA PRO A 297 -34.89 29.87 -1.22
C PRO A 297 -36.02 30.90 -1.15
N CYS A 298 -36.09 31.80 -2.11
CA CYS A 298 -37.07 32.88 -2.14
C CYS A 298 -38.45 32.35 -2.56
N LYS A 299 -39.45 32.68 -1.75
CA LYS A 299 -40.82 32.22 -1.91
C LYS A 299 -41.67 33.28 -2.61
N ASN A 300 -42.91 32.92 -2.89
CA ASN A 300 -43.96 33.82 -3.39
C ASN A 300 -43.54 34.66 -4.60
N GLY A 301 -42.73 34.08 -5.49
CA GLY A 301 -42.29 34.72 -6.72
C GLY A 301 -41.28 35.86 -6.52
N ALA A 302 -40.63 35.92 -5.36
CA ALA A 302 -39.55 36.88 -5.09
C ALA A 302 -38.34 36.65 -5.96
N THR A 303 -37.58 37.70 -6.21
CA THR A 303 -36.32 37.63 -6.94
C THR A 303 -35.18 37.28 -5.99
N CYS A 304 -34.48 36.23 -6.30
CA CYS A 304 -33.29 35.82 -5.55
C CYS A 304 -32.01 36.36 -6.19
N THR A 305 -31.13 36.93 -5.40
CA THR A 305 -29.84 37.47 -5.84
C THR A 305 -28.72 36.90 -4.97
N ASN A 306 -27.76 36.23 -5.58
CA ASN A 306 -26.55 35.78 -4.89
C ASN A 306 -25.67 36.97 -4.51
N THR A 307 -25.24 37.07 -3.26
CA THR A 307 -24.43 38.16 -2.71
C THR A 307 -22.97 37.81 -2.48
N GLY A 308 -22.54 36.59 -2.89
CA GLY A 308 -21.19 36.05 -2.69
C GLY A 308 -21.05 35.26 -1.41
N GLN A 309 -19.97 34.43 -1.34
CA GLN A 309 -19.64 33.58 -0.19
C GLN A 309 -20.79 32.66 0.27
N GLY A 310 -21.61 32.19 -0.66
CA GLY A 310 -22.74 31.31 -0.36
C GLY A 310 -23.95 32.00 0.25
N SER A 311 -23.97 33.36 0.26
CA SER A 311 -25.07 34.15 0.74
C SER A 311 -26.00 34.59 -0.40
N TYR A 312 -27.23 34.88 -0.03
CA TYR A 312 -28.25 35.39 -0.97
C TYR A 312 -29.14 36.43 -0.30
N THR A 313 -29.86 37.18 -1.10
CA THR A 313 -30.95 38.07 -0.66
C THR A 313 -32.18 37.84 -1.52
N CYS A 314 -33.34 37.94 -0.88
CA CYS A 314 -34.61 37.89 -1.56
C CYS A 314 -35.19 39.29 -1.67
N SER A 315 -35.55 39.68 -2.87
CA SER A 315 -36.35 40.89 -3.11
C SER A 315 -37.80 40.46 -3.20
N CYS A 316 -38.56 40.77 -2.16
CA CYS A 316 -39.96 40.35 -2.06
C CYS A 316 -40.83 41.14 -3.03
N ARG A 317 -41.85 40.51 -3.54
CA ARG A 317 -42.94 41.19 -4.22
C ARG A 317 -43.78 41.97 -3.21
N PRO A 318 -44.45 43.04 -3.66
CA PRO A 318 -45.43 43.73 -2.81
C PRO A 318 -46.43 42.72 -2.22
N GLY A 319 -46.74 42.88 -0.93
CA GLY A 319 -47.60 41.97 -0.18
C GLY A 319 -46.89 40.84 0.55
N TYR A 320 -45.56 40.73 0.42
CA TYR A 320 -44.77 39.71 1.11
C TYR A 320 -43.57 40.31 1.84
N THR A 321 -43.20 39.67 2.92
CA THR A 321 -42.06 40.00 3.79
C THR A 321 -41.37 38.76 4.33
N GLY A 322 -40.34 38.95 5.13
CA GLY A 322 -39.49 37.88 5.65
C GLY A 322 -38.19 37.76 4.88
N ALA A 323 -37.23 37.04 5.46
CA ALA A 323 -35.90 36.87 4.87
C ALA A 323 -35.94 36.12 3.53
N THR A 324 -36.89 35.22 3.38
CA THR A 324 -37.16 34.46 2.16
C THR A 324 -38.50 34.79 1.52
N CYS A 325 -39.10 35.90 1.92
CA CYS A 325 -40.41 36.37 1.46
C CYS A 325 -41.53 35.32 1.69
N GLU A 326 -41.38 34.56 2.74
CA GLU A 326 -42.31 33.50 3.13
C GLU A 326 -43.58 33.98 3.84
N LEU A 327 -43.54 35.20 4.35
CA LEU A 327 -44.63 35.79 5.11
C LEU A 327 -45.46 36.69 4.24
N GLY A 328 -46.76 36.49 4.16
CA GLY A 328 -47.68 37.45 3.65
C GLY A 328 -47.75 38.64 4.63
N ILE A 329 -47.78 39.84 4.08
CA ILE A 329 -48.11 41.03 4.87
C ILE A 329 -49.60 40.96 5.14
N ASP A 330 -50.00 41.08 6.37
CA ASP A 330 -51.39 41.24 6.71
C ASP A 330 -51.74 42.72 6.64
N GLU A 331 -52.33 43.12 5.56
CA GLU A 331 -52.77 44.50 5.35
C GLU A 331 -53.95 44.85 6.26
N CYS A 332 -54.44 43.85 6.98
CA CYS A 332 -55.43 44.08 8.03
C CYS A 332 -54.83 44.45 9.40
N ASP A 333 -53.50 44.43 9.54
CA ASP A 333 -52.77 44.82 10.76
C ASP A 333 -51.97 46.13 10.53
N PRO A 334 -52.23 47.26 11.22
CA PRO A 334 -53.31 47.46 12.17
C PRO A 334 -54.65 47.65 11.45
N SER A 335 -55.72 47.10 12.02
CA SER A 335 -57.07 47.12 11.43
C SER A 335 -57.43 48.42 10.72
N PRO A 336 -57.44 48.45 9.40
CA PRO A 336 -57.75 49.65 8.65
C PRO A 336 -59.26 49.91 8.62
N CYS A 337 -60.08 48.87 8.85
CA CYS A 337 -61.53 48.96 8.81
C CYS A 337 -62.06 49.60 10.10
N LYS A 338 -62.83 50.67 9.94
CA LYS A 338 -63.45 51.39 11.04
C LYS A 338 -64.82 50.82 11.38
N ASN A 339 -65.36 51.27 12.52
CA ASN A 339 -66.73 51.01 12.95
C ASN A 339 -67.12 49.52 12.95
N GLY A 340 -66.13 48.65 13.25
CA GLY A 340 -66.32 47.22 13.33
C GLY A 340 -66.47 46.50 11.99
N GLY A 341 -65.99 47.11 10.96
CA GLY A 341 -65.84 46.47 9.67
C GLY A 341 -64.87 45.27 9.75
N SER A 342 -65.28 44.19 9.14
CA SER A 342 -64.43 43.01 9.01
C SER A 342 -63.43 43.21 7.89
N CYS A 343 -62.16 43.10 8.21
CA CYS A 343 -61.09 43.18 7.26
C CYS A 343 -60.81 41.81 6.63
N THR A 344 -60.68 41.79 5.33
CA THR A 344 -60.20 40.61 4.57
C THR A 344 -58.88 41.00 3.94
N ASP A 345 -57.84 40.29 4.31
CA ASP A 345 -56.52 40.43 3.77
C ASP A 345 -56.48 39.91 2.32
N LEU A 346 -55.88 40.68 1.43
CA LEU A 346 -55.70 40.36 0.03
C LEU A 346 -54.22 40.58 -0.33
N GLU A 347 -53.78 40.03 -1.44
CA GLU A 347 -52.41 40.22 -1.87
C GLU A 347 -52.09 41.69 -2.14
N ASN A 348 -51.26 42.31 -1.30
CA ASN A 348 -50.89 43.72 -1.32
C ASN A 348 -52.09 44.68 -1.25
N SER A 349 -53.15 44.30 -0.57
CA SER A 349 -54.39 45.09 -0.46
C SER A 349 -55.27 44.51 0.64
N TYR A 350 -56.27 45.23 1.00
CA TYR A 350 -57.32 44.77 1.93
C TYR A 350 -58.71 45.17 1.45
N SER A 351 -59.69 44.49 1.97
CA SER A 351 -61.10 44.82 1.74
C SER A 351 -61.84 44.84 3.05
N CYS A 352 -62.59 45.91 3.25
CA CYS A 352 -63.47 46.01 4.43
C CYS A 352 -64.90 45.61 4.09
N THR A 353 -65.44 44.68 4.86
CA THR A 353 -66.88 44.39 4.85
C THR A 353 -67.53 45.12 6.02
N CYS A 354 -68.37 46.08 5.70
CA CYS A 354 -68.96 46.94 6.70
C CYS A 354 -70.17 46.26 7.34
N PRO A 355 -70.34 46.42 8.68
CA PRO A 355 -71.55 45.99 9.35
C PRO A 355 -72.74 46.85 8.90
N PRO A 356 -73.98 46.31 9.10
CA PRO A 356 -75.20 47.07 8.77
C PRO A 356 -75.22 48.46 9.41
N GLY A 357 -75.49 49.48 8.59
CA GLY A 357 -75.50 50.86 8.98
C GLY A 357 -74.22 51.65 8.79
N PHE A 358 -73.12 50.91 8.34
CA PHE A 358 -71.88 51.56 7.97
C PHE A 358 -71.53 51.30 6.50
N TYR A 359 -70.85 52.22 5.87
CA TYR A 359 -70.43 52.18 4.48
C TYR A 359 -69.13 52.96 4.25
N GLY A 360 -68.60 52.95 3.08
CA GLY A 360 -67.30 53.56 2.72
C GLY A 360 -66.19 52.48 2.54
N LYS A 361 -65.03 52.90 2.01
CA LYS A 361 -63.93 52.00 1.70
C LYS A 361 -63.36 51.27 2.95
N ILE A 362 -63.39 51.96 4.10
CA ILE A 362 -62.92 51.50 5.37
C ILE A 362 -64.05 51.54 6.42
N CYS A 363 -65.29 51.52 5.99
CA CYS A 363 -66.48 51.61 6.83
C CYS A 363 -66.50 52.87 7.72
N GLU A 364 -65.97 53.96 7.22
CA GLU A 364 -65.80 55.23 7.91
C GLU A 364 -67.09 56.01 8.01
N LEU A 365 -68.09 55.72 7.19
CA LEU A 365 -69.34 56.38 7.13
C LEU A 365 -70.47 55.61 7.83
N SER A 366 -71.27 56.24 8.64
CA SER A 366 -72.34 55.59 9.45
C SER A 366 -73.69 56.14 9.19
N ALA A 367 -74.68 55.23 9.15
CA ALA A 367 -76.11 55.64 9.13
C ALA A 367 -76.85 55.05 10.39
N MET A 368 -76.17 54.37 11.38
CA MET A 368 -76.75 53.82 12.57
C MET A 368 -76.29 54.56 13.84
N THR A 369 -77.11 54.48 14.87
CA THR A 369 -76.91 55.03 16.24
C THR A 369 -77.24 53.96 17.32
N CYS A 370 -76.98 54.23 18.63
CA CYS A 370 -77.38 53.39 19.73
C CYS A 370 -78.89 53.18 19.83
N ALA A 371 -79.69 54.07 19.27
CA ALA A 371 -81.15 53.91 19.25
C ALA A 371 -81.62 52.69 18.42
N ASP A 372 -80.78 52.23 17.47
CA ASP A 372 -81.03 51.05 16.60
C ASP A 372 -80.70 49.74 17.30
N GLY A 373 -80.22 49.75 18.56
CA GLY A 373 -79.87 48.58 19.36
C GLY A 373 -78.75 47.66 18.79
N PRO A 374 -77.59 48.21 18.32
CA PRO A 374 -76.64 47.44 17.58
C PRO A 374 -75.76 46.50 18.42
N CYS A 375 -75.73 46.59 19.74
CA CYS A 375 -74.84 45.77 20.60
C CYS A 375 -75.56 44.50 21.07
N PHE A 376 -74.88 43.34 20.84
CA PHE A 376 -75.41 42.00 21.25
C PHE A 376 -74.83 41.52 22.60
N ASN A 377 -75.35 40.44 23.11
CA ASN A 377 -74.84 39.70 24.27
C ASN A 377 -74.63 40.56 25.55
N GLY A 378 -75.43 41.59 25.73
CA GLY A 378 -75.34 42.48 26.88
C GLY A 378 -74.25 43.56 26.80
N GLY A 379 -73.69 43.80 25.57
CA GLY A 379 -72.79 44.89 25.30
C GLY A 379 -73.43 46.27 25.57
N ARG A 380 -72.66 47.19 26.16
CA ARG A 380 -73.09 48.58 26.38
C ARG A 380 -72.79 49.44 25.17
N CYS A 381 -73.82 50.08 24.63
CA CYS A 381 -73.70 50.99 23.49
C CYS A 381 -73.41 52.42 23.93
N SER A 382 -72.56 53.13 23.14
CA SER A 382 -72.24 54.57 23.25
C SER A 382 -72.18 55.19 21.86
N ASP A 383 -72.93 56.24 21.63
CA ASP A 383 -72.90 57.01 20.39
C ASP A 383 -71.64 57.84 20.32
N SER A 384 -70.97 57.85 19.10
CA SER A 384 -69.79 58.66 18.84
C SER A 384 -70.14 60.06 18.41
N PRO A 385 -69.34 61.11 18.85
CA PRO A 385 -69.59 62.50 18.49
C PRO A 385 -69.50 62.78 16.97
N ASP A 386 -68.74 61.96 16.25
CA ASP A 386 -68.50 62.10 14.80
C ASP A 386 -69.43 61.20 13.95
N GLY A 387 -70.50 60.69 14.54
CA GLY A 387 -71.41 59.75 13.93
C GLY A 387 -71.02 58.27 14.11
N GLY A 388 -71.99 57.39 14.32
CA GLY A 388 -71.83 56.00 14.59
C GLY A 388 -71.89 55.67 16.08
N TYR A 389 -71.59 54.44 16.46
CA TYR A 389 -71.67 53.91 17.83
C TYR A 389 -70.50 53.04 18.16
N SER A 390 -70.29 52.74 19.40
CA SER A 390 -69.37 51.74 19.91
C SER A 390 -70.00 50.83 20.94
N CYS A 391 -69.67 49.51 20.89
CA CYS A 391 -70.10 48.50 21.87
C CYS A 391 -68.97 48.11 22.81
N ARG A 392 -69.22 48.19 24.12
CA ARG A 392 -68.30 47.64 25.11
C ARG A 392 -68.81 46.24 25.52
N CYS A 393 -68.04 45.22 25.11
CA CYS A 393 -68.41 43.84 25.32
C CYS A 393 -68.18 43.34 26.75
N PRO A 394 -69.05 42.49 27.26
CA PRO A 394 -68.80 41.75 28.53
C PRO A 394 -67.75 40.69 28.34
N VAL A 395 -67.21 40.20 29.47
CA VAL A 395 -66.19 39.11 29.44
C VAL A 395 -66.74 37.88 28.71
N GLY A 396 -65.86 37.23 27.89
CA GLY A 396 -66.22 36.06 27.08
C GLY A 396 -66.82 36.39 25.70
N TYR A 397 -66.99 37.67 25.36
CA TYR A 397 -67.50 38.10 24.08
C TYR A 397 -66.56 39.13 23.40
N SER A 398 -66.52 39.13 22.14
CA SER A 398 -65.75 40.00 21.30
C SER A 398 -66.51 40.34 20.01
N GLY A 399 -65.91 41.13 19.17
CA GLY A 399 -66.54 41.67 17.95
C GLY A 399 -66.98 43.09 18.15
N PHE A 400 -67.33 43.78 17.06
CA PHE A 400 -67.70 45.18 17.09
C PHE A 400 -69.05 45.41 17.78
N ASN A 401 -69.95 44.44 17.57
CA ASN A 401 -71.25 44.44 18.17
C ASN A 401 -71.36 43.40 19.31
N CYS A 402 -70.27 42.89 19.85
CA CYS A 402 -70.17 41.80 20.84
C CYS A 402 -70.82 40.50 20.37
N GLU A 403 -70.85 40.21 19.13
CA GLU A 403 -71.55 39.09 18.51
C GLU A 403 -70.77 37.79 18.58
N LYS A 404 -69.42 37.86 18.85
CA LYS A 404 -68.55 36.67 18.84
C LYS A 404 -68.24 36.22 20.26
N LYS A 405 -68.41 34.92 20.50
CA LYS A 405 -67.92 34.25 21.67
C LYS A 405 -66.47 33.94 21.57
N ILE A 406 -65.64 34.26 22.58
CA ILE A 406 -64.21 34.00 22.60
C ILE A 406 -63.99 32.52 22.94
N ASP A 407 -63.20 31.88 22.10
CA ASP A 407 -62.67 30.53 22.40
C ASP A 407 -61.20 30.69 22.81
N TYR A 408 -60.95 30.53 24.10
CA TYR A 408 -59.62 30.71 24.69
C TYR A 408 -58.64 29.56 24.32
N CYS A 409 -59.12 28.45 23.72
CA CYS A 409 -58.31 27.38 23.22
C CYS A 409 -57.91 27.53 21.73
N SER A 410 -58.49 28.48 21.02
CA SER A 410 -58.26 28.68 19.58
C SER A 410 -56.81 29.03 19.23
N SER A 411 -56.05 29.67 20.13
CA SER A 411 -54.64 29.98 19.99
C SER A 411 -53.68 28.80 20.26
N SER A 412 -54.24 27.61 20.60
CA SER A 412 -53.46 26.41 20.99
C SER A 412 -52.41 26.67 22.05
N PRO A 413 -52.79 27.22 23.23
CA PRO A 413 -51.84 27.69 24.24
C PRO A 413 -51.13 26.58 25.02
N CYS A 414 -51.56 25.32 24.83
CA CYS A 414 -51.00 24.17 25.53
C CYS A 414 -49.96 23.45 24.71
N SER A 415 -48.79 23.21 25.32
CA SER A 415 -47.64 22.56 24.71
C SER A 415 -47.66 21.04 24.92
N ASN A 416 -46.75 20.34 24.22
CA ASN A 416 -46.44 18.91 24.42
C ASN A 416 -47.68 18.00 24.38
N GLY A 417 -48.63 18.29 23.49
CA GLY A 417 -49.83 17.50 23.26
C GLY A 417 -50.85 17.55 24.43
N ALA A 418 -50.71 18.54 25.30
CA ALA A 418 -51.67 18.74 26.40
C ALA A 418 -53.05 19.14 25.87
N LYS A 419 -54.06 18.72 26.56
CA LYS A 419 -55.44 19.02 26.21
C LYS A 419 -55.84 20.40 26.76
N CYS A 420 -56.21 21.30 25.88
CA CYS A 420 -56.77 22.59 26.27
C CYS A 420 -58.27 22.42 26.63
N VAL A 421 -58.67 23.03 27.73
CA VAL A 421 -60.07 23.10 28.19
C VAL A 421 -60.42 24.57 28.32
N ASP A 422 -61.40 25.02 27.54
CA ASP A 422 -61.96 26.37 27.63
C ASP A 422 -62.90 26.46 28.82
N LEU A 423 -62.63 27.40 29.70
CA LEU A 423 -63.41 27.64 30.90
C LEU A 423 -64.41 28.77 30.76
N GLY A 424 -64.47 29.43 29.61
CA GLY A 424 -65.38 30.55 29.30
C GLY A 424 -64.82 31.92 29.59
N ASP A 425 -63.90 32.07 30.51
CA ASP A 425 -63.17 33.28 30.87
C ASP A 425 -61.65 33.10 30.86
N ALA A 426 -61.19 31.87 30.76
CA ALA A 426 -59.83 31.47 30.75
C ALA A 426 -59.69 30.05 30.12
N TYR A 427 -58.49 29.53 30.03
CA TYR A 427 -58.19 28.17 29.62
C TYR A 427 -57.40 27.43 30.70
N LEU A 428 -57.48 26.11 30.65
CA LEU A 428 -56.71 25.22 31.47
C LEU A 428 -56.03 24.14 30.60
N CYS A 429 -54.72 24.01 30.72
CA CYS A 429 -54.00 22.94 30.08
C CYS A 429 -53.94 21.70 30.99
N ARG A 430 -54.41 20.54 30.49
CA ARG A 430 -54.20 19.23 31.14
C ARG A 430 -53.00 18.60 30.53
N CYS A 431 -51.88 18.60 31.29
CA CYS A 431 -50.61 18.07 30.85
C CYS A 431 -50.63 16.56 30.68
N GLN A 432 -49.90 16.06 29.76
CA GLN A 432 -49.57 14.65 29.66
C GLN A 432 -48.49 14.26 30.68
N ALA A 433 -48.37 12.97 30.96
CA ALA A 433 -47.39 12.44 31.92
C ALA A 433 -45.95 12.88 31.46
N GLY A 434 -45.16 13.33 32.43
CA GLY A 434 -43.82 13.83 32.24
C GLY A 434 -43.73 15.34 31.98
N PHE A 435 -44.86 16.05 31.88
CA PHE A 435 -44.86 17.50 31.73
C PHE A 435 -45.61 18.21 32.84
N SER A 436 -45.19 19.43 33.15
CA SER A 436 -45.75 20.31 34.18
C SER A 436 -45.76 21.76 33.67
N GLY A 437 -46.21 22.69 34.54
CA GLY A 437 -46.35 24.08 34.22
C GLY A 437 -47.73 24.47 33.69
N ARG A 438 -47.98 25.78 33.60
CA ARG A 438 -49.26 26.34 33.18
C ARG A 438 -49.64 25.99 31.75
N HIS A 439 -48.60 25.89 30.88
CA HIS A 439 -48.74 25.56 29.48
C HIS A 439 -48.25 24.15 29.15
N CYS A 440 -47.84 23.36 30.15
CA CYS A 440 -47.28 22.01 30.03
C CYS A 440 -45.99 22.01 29.21
N ASP A 441 -45.18 23.05 29.34
CA ASP A 441 -43.93 23.28 28.65
C ASP A 441 -42.69 22.88 29.47
N ASP A 442 -42.88 22.61 30.77
CA ASP A 442 -41.83 22.18 31.68
C ASP A 442 -41.72 20.65 31.71
N ASN A 443 -40.58 20.07 31.35
CA ASN A 443 -40.31 18.66 31.56
C ASN A 443 -40.11 18.39 33.06
N VAL A 444 -40.76 17.35 33.57
CA VAL A 444 -40.57 16.92 34.96
C VAL A 444 -39.23 16.19 35.06
N ASP A 445 -38.38 16.65 35.96
CA ASP A 445 -37.05 16.01 36.17
C ASP A 445 -37.21 14.65 36.84
N ASP A 446 -37.22 13.60 36.06
CA ASP A 446 -37.27 12.20 36.50
C ASP A 446 -36.00 11.76 37.24
N CYS A 447 -34.93 12.54 37.13
CA CYS A 447 -33.67 12.32 37.85
C CYS A 447 -33.66 12.91 39.27
N ALA A 448 -34.63 13.77 39.63
CA ALA A 448 -34.68 14.43 40.92
C ALA A 448 -34.75 13.46 42.12
N SER A 449 -35.32 12.27 41.92
CA SER A 449 -35.38 11.20 42.93
C SER A 449 -34.07 10.40 43.04
N SER A 450 -33.03 10.75 42.28
CA SER A 450 -31.73 10.05 42.19
C SER A 450 -31.90 8.54 41.92
N PRO A 451 -32.57 8.15 40.86
CA PRO A 451 -32.94 6.74 40.60
C PRO A 451 -31.77 5.85 40.22
N CYS A 452 -30.62 6.42 39.87
CA CYS A 452 -29.43 5.66 39.49
C CYS A 452 -28.59 5.32 40.72
N ALA A 453 -28.43 4.03 40.98
CA ALA A 453 -27.65 3.51 42.10
C ALA A 453 -26.17 3.44 41.81
N ASN A 454 -25.35 3.16 42.84
CA ASN A 454 -23.92 2.85 42.73
C ASN A 454 -23.08 3.87 41.95
N GLY A 455 -23.47 5.15 41.99
CA GLY A 455 -22.76 6.24 41.32
C GLY A 455 -23.04 6.32 39.82
N GLY A 456 -24.10 5.71 39.33
CA GLY A 456 -24.53 5.86 37.93
C GLY A 456 -24.97 7.30 37.64
N THR A 457 -24.68 7.77 36.44
CA THR A 457 -25.11 9.10 35.97
C THR A 457 -26.52 9.01 35.41
N CYS A 458 -27.43 9.80 35.97
CA CYS A 458 -28.81 9.90 35.49
C CYS A 458 -28.91 10.90 34.35
N ARG A 459 -29.65 10.54 33.30
CA ARG A 459 -30.06 11.41 32.22
C ARG A 459 -31.58 11.46 32.16
N ASP A 460 -32.08 12.66 32.34
CA ASP A 460 -33.50 12.95 32.28
C ASP A 460 -34.07 12.77 30.86
N GLY A 461 -35.25 12.23 30.77
CA GLY A 461 -36.02 12.05 29.55
C GLY A 461 -37.40 12.68 29.68
N VAL A 462 -38.39 12.19 28.95
CA VAL A 462 -39.78 12.61 29.07
C VAL A 462 -40.57 11.48 29.75
N ASN A 463 -40.97 11.68 30.98
CA ASN A 463 -41.65 10.68 31.83
C ASN A 463 -40.83 9.37 31.94
N ASP A 464 -39.55 9.47 31.82
CA ASP A 464 -38.60 8.36 31.93
C ASP A 464 -37.19 8.89 32.20
N PHE A 465 -36.30 8.05 32.67
CA PHE A 465 -34.90 8.35 32.87
C PHE A 465 -34.02 7.21 32.35
N SER A 466 -32.76 7.52 32.06
CA SER A 466 -31.77 6.53 31.74
C SER A 466 -30.51 6.68 32.60
N CYS A 467 -29.99 5.55 33.04
CA CYS A 467 -28.76 5.53 33.84
C CYS A 467 -27.58 5.06 33.02
N THR A 468 -26.49 5.84 33.03
CA THR A 468 -25.18 5.39 32.56
C THR A 468 -24.42 4.78 33.72
N CYS A 469 -24.24 3.46 33.69
CA CYS A 469 -23.65 2.74 34.82
C CYS A 469 -22.12 2.81 34.79
N PRO A 470 -21.47 2.96 35.96
CA PRO A 470 -20.04 2.82 36.08
C PRO A 470 -19.59 1.37 35.87
N PRO A 471 -18.30 1.15 35.57
CA PRO A 471 -17.78 -0.20 35.40
C PRO A 471 -18.10 -1.12 36.59
N GLY A 472 -18.59 -2.31 36.29
CA GLY A 472 -18.95 -3.31 37.30
C GLY A 472 -20.45 -3.34 37.70
N TYR A 473 -21.24 -2.42 37.18
CA TYR A 473 -22.69 -2.39 37.42
C TYR A 473 -23.47 -2.35 36.10
N THR A 474 -24.69 -2.88 36.14
CA THR A 474 -25.61 -2.94 35.00
C THR A 474 -27.05 -2.86 35.47
N GLY A 475 -27.99 -2.90 34.54
CA GLY A 475 -29.40 -2.78 34.76
C GLY A 475 -29.93 -1.37 34.55
N ARG A 476 -31.26 -1.22 34.53
CA ARG A 476 -31.93 0.05 34.22
C ARG A 476 -31.52 1.20 35.17
N ASN A 477 -31.25 0.87 36.42
CA ASN A 477 -30.86 1.82 37.47
C ASN A 477 -29.49 1.50 38.09
N CYS A 478 -28.65 0.77 37.40
CA CYS A 478 -27.28 0.40 37.81
C CYS A 478 -27.24 -0.38 39.17
N SER A 479 -28.31 -1.06 39.56
CA SER A 479 -28.40 -1.79 40.83
C SER A 479 -27.83 -3.21 40.76
N ALA A 480 -27.69 -3.79 39.60
CA ALA A 480 -27.19 -5.15 39.41
C ALA A 480 -25.67 -5.17 39.16
N PRO A 481 -24.90 -6.00 39.89
CA PRO A 481 -23.49 -6.20 39.55
C PRO A 481 -23.36 -7.00 38.25
N VAL A 482 -22.38 -6.67 37.43
CA VAL A 482 -22.03 -7.47 36.25
C VAL A 482 -21.40 -8.77 36.76
N SER A 483 -22.08 -9.91 36.59
CA SER A 483 -21.51 -11.23 36.89
C SER A 483 -20.32 -11.47 35.91
N ARG A 484 -19.17 -11.85 36.51
CA ARG A 484 -17.95 -12.26 35.78
C ARG A 484 -18.17 -13.54 34.99
#